data_0d96ea0a5f7500973cbe48ab6f65f47b
#
_entry.id   0d96ea0a5f7500973cbe48ab6f65f47b
#
_cell.length_a   1.000
_cell.length_b   1.000
_cell.length_c   1.000
_cell.angle_alpha   90.00
_cell.angle_beta   90.00
_cell.angle_gamma   90.00
#
_symmetry.space_group_name_H-M   'P 1'
#
loop_
_entity.id
_entity.type
_entity.pdbx_description
1 polymer ?
#
loop_
_entity_poly.entity_id
_entity_poly.type
_entity_poly.pdbx_seq_one_letter_code
_entity_poly.pdbx_strand_id
1 'polypeptide(L)'
;LLYNISGICYKTIGKLDETVKSFEKALAIKPDYAEVHYNLGVTFQELTQLDAAVKSYEKALAIKPDYAIACNNLGFTLQKLGQLDAAVKSYEQAITIKPDFADAHNNLGITLKKLGQLDAAVKSYEQALAIKPDYAEGHNNLGNALYDLGQLDAAVKCFEKALAINPDYAEAHNNLGNALNDLVQLDEAVKCYEKAITIQPDYAEAHNNLGNALNDLGQLDASIKSFE
;
A
#
# COMPACT_ATOMS: atom_id res chain seq x y z
N LEU A 1 -21.63 24.06 -10.58
CA LEU A 1 -21.46 23.89 -9.14
C LEU A 1 -22.43 22.86 -8.56
N LEU A 2 -23.77 22.98 -8.81
CA LEU A 2 -24.80 22.09 -8.21
C LEU A 2 -24.54 20.60 -8.52
N TYR A 3 -24.24 20.23 -9.76
CA TYR A 3 -23.98 18.82 -10.11
C TYR A 3 -22.69 18.27 -9.50
N ASN A 4 -21.66 19.09 -9.26
CA ASN A 4 -20.48 18.66 -8.51
C ASN A 4 -20.85 18.33 -7.05
N ILE A 5 -21.60 19.21 -6.38
CA ILE A 5 -22.10 19.00 -5.01
C ILE A 5 -22.98 17.73 -4.97
N SER A 6 -23.91 17.60 -5.90
CA SER A 6 -24.77 16.41 -6.00
C SER A 6 -23.93 15.12 -6.16
N GLY A 7 -22.90 15.14 -7.02
CA GLY A 7 -21.98 14.01 -7.17
C GLY A 7 -21.26 13.65 -5.87
N ILE A 8 -20.75 14.64 -5.15
CA ILE A 8 -20.12 14.41 -3.84
C ILE A 8 -21.13 13.82 -2.84
N CYS A 9 -22.36 14.34 -2.78
CA CYS A 9 -23.41 13.78 -1.91
C CYS A 9 -23.76 12.33 -2.27
N TYR A 10 -23.91 12.00 -3.56
CA TYR A 10 -24.16 10.62 -3.97
C TYR A 10 -22.99 9.69 -3.62
N LYS A 11 -21.76 10.16 -3.76
CA LYS A 11 -20.57 9.41 -3.36
C LYS A 11 -20.57 9.09 -1.86
N THR A 12 -20.90 10.08 -1.01
CA THR A 12 -20.93 9.90 0.44
C THR A 12 -21.94 8.82 0.89
N ILE A 13 -23.03 8.62 0.13
CA ILE A 13 -24.04 7.59 0.41
C ILE A 13 -23.85 6.31 -0.42
N GLY A 14 -22.68 6.14 -1.07
CA GLY A 14 -22.30 4.94 -1.80
C GLY A 14 -23.02 4.73 -3.15
N LYS A 15 -23.73 5.74 -3.67
CA LYS A 15 -24.42 5.68 -4.96
C LYS A 15 -23.47 6.05 -6.11
N LEU A 16 -22.55 5.16 -6.44
CA LEU A 16 -21.45 5.46 -7.36
C LEU A 16 -21.91 5.73 -8.80
N ASP A 17 -22.93 5.04 -9.32
CA ASP A 17 -23.46 5.29 -10.66
C ASP A 17 -24.09 6.67 -10.78
N GLU A 18 -24.85 7.10 -9.77
CA GLU A 18 -25.42 8.45 -9.69
C GLU A 18 -24.33 9.51 -9.53
N THR A 19 -23.26 9.17 -8.84
CA THR A 19 -22.06 10.02 -8.70
C THR A 19 -21.44 10.29 -10.07
N VAL A 20 -21.19 9.25 -10.88
CA VAL A 20 -20.67 9.37 -12.24
C VAL A 20 -21.55 10.27 -13.09
N LYS A 21 -22.88 9.98 -13.15
CA LYS A 21 -23.84 10.78 -13.93
C LYS A 21 -23.85 12.25 -13.51
N SER A 22 -23.68 12.54 -12.22
CA SER A 22 -23.66 13.91 -11.71
C SER A 22 -22.39 14.63 -12.10
N PHE A 23 -21.23 13.98 -12.00
CA PHE A 23 -19.96 14.57 -12.45
C PHE A 23 -19.91 14.76 -13.97
N GLU A 24 -20.44 13.82 -14.75
CA GLU A 24 -20.55 13.99 -16.21
C GLU A 24 -21.42 15.19 -16.59
N LYS A 25 -22.56 15.40 -15.89
CA LYS A 25 -23.38 16.61 -16.07
C LYS A 25 -22.63 17.90 -15.69
N ALA A 26 -21.82 17.85 -14.64
CA ALA A 26 -20.98 18.98 -14.26
C ALA A 26 -19.96 19.30 -15.35
N LEU A 27 -19.32 18.28 -15.94
CA LEU A 27 -18.32 18.40 -17.01
C LEU A 27 -18.95 18.79 -18.35
N ALA A 28 -20.21 18.43 -18.61
CA ALA A 28 -20.94 18.90 -19.78
C ALA A 28 -21.15 20.43 -19.74
N ILE A 29 -21.24 21.04 -18.55
CA ILE A 29 -21.37 22.50 -18.36
C ILE A 29 -20.00 23.17 -18.31
N LYS A 30 -19.04 22.55 -17.60
CA LYS A 30 -17.67 23.06 -17.44
C LYS A 30 -16.66 21.94 -17.71
N PRO A 31 -16.23 21.75 -18.98
CA PRO A 31 -15.31 20.68 -19.38
C PRO A 31 -13.92 20.77 -18.75
N ASP A 32 -13.46 21.97 -18.39
CA ASP A 32 -12.16 22.29 -17.81
C ASP A 32 -12.17 22.32 -16.27
N TYR A 33 -12.97 21.46 -15.63
CA TYR A 33 -13.07 21.41 -14.17
C TYR A 33 -12.20 20.28 -13.61
N ALA A 34 -10.91 20.59 -13.35
CA ALA A 34 -9.91 19.62 -12.90
C ALA A 34 -10.36 18.77 -11.68
N GLU A 35 -10.96 19.41 -10.67
CA GLU A 35 -11.43 18.70 -9.46
C GLU A 35 -12.55 17.70 -9.76
N VAL A 36 -13.43 17.99 -10.72
CA VAL A 36 -14.49 17.06 -11.11
C VAL A 36 -13.93 15.88 -11.88
N HIS A 37 -12.95 16.11 -12.77
CA HIS A 37 -12.22 15.03 -13.43
C HIS A 37 -11.49 14.14 -12.41
N TYR A 38 -10.82 14.75 -11.42
CA TYR A 38 -10.19 14.01 -10.33
C TYR A 38 -11.21 13.15 -9.56
N ASN A 39 -12.33 13.74 -9.11
CA ASN A 39 -13.38 13.04 -8.38
C ASN A 39 -14.01 11.91 -9.20
N LEU A 40 -14.16 12.11 -10.51
CA LEU A 40 -14.63 11.07 -11.43
C LEU A 40 -13.62 9.93 -11.52
N GLY A 41 -12.32 10.23 -11.57
CA GLY A 41 -11.23 9.23 -11.51
C GLY A 41 -11.29 8.39 -10.24
N VAL A 42 -11.45 9.03 -9.07
CA VAL A 42 -11.62 8.33 -7.79
C VAL A 42 -12.86 7.43 -7.82
N THR A 43 -13.98 7.93 -8.37
CA THR A 43 -15.23 7.14 -8.45
C THR A 43 -15.07 5.92 -9.37
N PHE A 44 -14.42 6.07 -10.53
CA PHE A 44 -14.14 4.95 -11.42
C PHE A 44 -13.17 3.92 -10.79
N GLN A 45 -12.22 4.39 -9.97
CA GLN A 45 -11.33 3.51 -9.24
C GLN A 45 -12.09 2.67 -8.18
N GLU A 46 -13.05 3.26 -7.48
CA GLU A 46 -13.96 2.55 -6.55
C GLU A 46 -14.86 1.55 -7.28
N LEU A 47 -15.29 1.88 -8.50
CA LEU A 47 -16.03 0.98 -9.39
C LEU A 47 -15.13 -0.07 -10.09
N THR A 48 -13.83 -0.11 -9.78
CA THR A 48 -12.84 -0.98 -10.46
C THR A 48 -12.70 -0.76 -11.97
N GLN A 49 -13.22 0.36 -12.48
CA GLN A 49 -13.11 0.78 -13.88
C GLN A 49 -11.79 1.53 -14.10
N LEU A 50 -10.67 0.80 -13.99
CA LEU A 50 -9.33 1.39 -13.89
C LEU A 50 -8.93 2.21 -15.12
N ASP A 51 -9.26 1.77 -16.34
CA ASP A 51 -8.96 2.54 -17.56
C ASP A 51 -9.71 3.87 -17.64
N ALA A 52 -10.96 3.90 -17.15
CA ALA A 52 -11.73 5.13 -17.07
C ALA A 52 -11.18 6.07 -15.99
N ALA A 53 -10.69 5.51 -14.88
CA ALA A 53 -10.01 6.26 -13.82
C ALA A 53 -8.73 6.94 -14.34
N VAL A 54 -7.87 6.20 -15.07
CA VAL A 54 -6.66 6.76 -15.70
C VAL A 54 -7.01 7.95 -16.59
N LYS A 55 -7.94 7.78 -17.55
CA LYS A 55 -8.37 8.86 -18.45
C LYS A 55 -8.89 10.09 -17.70
N SER A 56 -9.56 9.88 -16.57
CA SER A 56 -10.11 10.97 -15.77
C SER A 56 -9.00 11.71 -15.01
N TYR A 57 -8.02 11.01 -14.43
CA TYR A 57 -6.86 11.63 -13.80
C TYR A 57 -5.98 12.38 -14.83
N GLU A 58 -5.74 11.79 -16.02
CA GLU A 58 -5.00 12.46 -17.09
C GLU A 58 -5.66 13.78 -17.53
N LYS A 59 -7.00 13.79 -17.63
CA LYS A 59 -7.73 15.04 -17.93
C LYS A 59 -7.61 16.04 -16.78
N ALA A 60 -7.67 15.61 -15.53
CA ALA A 60 -7.46 16.49 -14.38
C ALA A 60 -6.07 17.13 -14.43
N LEU A 61 -5.04 16.34 -14.75
CA LEU A 61 -3.65 16.79 -14.82
C LEU A 61 -3.36 17.65 -16.05
N ALA A 62 -4.05 17.43 -17.18
CA ALA A 62 -3.97 18.30 -18.34
C ALA A 62 -4.49 19.73 -18.04
N ILE A 63 -5.49 19.84 -17.16
CA ILE A 63 -6.07 21.11 -16.72
C ILE A 63 -5.24 21.72 -15.58
N LYS A 64 -4.81 20.89 -14.61
CA LYS A 64 -4.05 21.28 -13.43
C LYS A 64 -2.81 20.40 -13.28
N PRO A 65 -1.68 20.76 -13.92
CA PRO A 65 -0.45 19.96 -13.92
C PRO A 65 0.20 19.81 -12.51
N ASP A 66 -0.07 20.74 -11.60
CA ASP A 66 0.45 20.77 -10.22
C ASP A 66 -0.46 20.05 -9.20
N TYR A 67 -1.27 19.09 -9.65
CA TYR A 67 -2.21 18.39 -8.81
C TYR A 67 -1.59 17.09 -8.24
N ALA A 68 -0.70 17.22 -7.24
CA ALA A 68 0.09 16.14 -6.66
C ALA A 68 -0.74 14.90 -6.28
N ILE A 69 -1.93 15.09 -5.66
CA ILE A 69 -2.79 13.98 -5.27
C ILE A 69 -3.37 13.23 -6.49
N ALA A 70 -3.62 13.93 -7.60
CA ALA A 70 -4.06 13.28 -8.83
C ALA A 70 -2.93 12.45 -9.47
N CYS A 71 -1.68 12.95 -9.43
CA CYS A 71 -0.51 12.20 -9.87
C CYS A 71 -0.33 10.92 -9.04
N ASN A 72 -0.44 11.01 -7.71
CA ASN A 72 -0.35 9.84 -6.83
C ASN A 72 -1.44 8.81 -7.13
N ASN A 73 -2.70 9.25 -7.29
CA ASN A 73 -3.81 8.33 -7.57
C ASN A 73 -3.74 7.73 -8.98
N LEU A 74 -3.23 8.49 -9.95
CA LEU A 74 -2.90 7.97 -11.29
C LEU A 74 -1.85 6.86 -11.18
N GLY A 75 -0.76 7.10 -10.45
CA GLY A 75 0.29 6.10 -10.18
C GLY A 75 -0.28 4.84 -9.56
N PHE A 76 -1.12 4.95 -8.54
CA PHE A 76 -1.76 3.81 -7.89
C PHE A 76 -2.68 3.03 -8.86
N THR A 77 -3.42 3.72 -9.71
CA THR A 77 -4.30 3.08 -10.71
C THR A 77 -3.47 2.36 -11.78
N LEU A 78 -2.40 2.98 -12.27
CA LEU A 78 -1.47 2.38 -13.22
C LEU A 78 -0.75 1.16 -12.62
N GLN A 79 -0.37 1.22 -11.34
CA GLN A 79 0.22 0.08 -10.63
C GLN A 79 -0.76 -1.10 -10.58
N LYS A 80 -2.05 -0.84 -10.31
CA LYS A 80 -3.10 -1.89 -10.33
C LYS A 80 -3.29 -2.50 -11.73
N LEU A 81 -3.09 -1.73 -12.78
CA LEU A 81 -3.11 -2.18 -14.18
C LEU A 81 -1.81 -2.92 -14.59
N GLY A 82 -0.82 -3.03 -13.71
CA GLY A 82 0.48 -3.62 -14.03
C GLY A 82 1.40 -2.70 -14.84
N GLN A 83 1.03 -1.46 -15.08
CA GLN A 83 1.82 -0.46 -15.83
C GLN A 83 2.85 0.21 -14.90
N LEU A 84 3.80 -0.58 -14.40
CA LEU A 84 4.68 -0.19 -13.29
C LEU A 84 5.58 1.01 -13.64
N ASP A 85 6.16 1.06 -14.84
CA ASP A 85 7.04 2.18 -15.25
C ASP A 85 6.26 3.50 -15.36
N ALA A 86 5.01 3.45 -15.80
CA ALA A 86 4.15 4.63 -15.86
C ALA A 86 3.72 5.07 -14.45
N ALA A 87 3.49 4.10 -13.54
CA ALA A 87 3.19 4.38 -12.14
C ALA A 87 4.37 5.10 -11.44
N VAL A 88 5.61 4.64 -11.65
CA VAL A 88 6.83 5.29 -11.13
C VAL A 88 6.85 6.77 -11.55
N LYS A 89 6.70 7.06 -12.84
CA LYS A 89 6.70 8.45 -13.35
C LYS A 89 5.62 9.31 -12.71
N SER A 90 4.44 8.74 -12.47
CA SER A 90 3.33 9.47 -11.85
C SER A 90 3.62 9.78 -10.37
N TYR A 91 4.24 8.86 -9.62
CA TYR A 91 4.66 9.11 -8.25
C TYR A 91 5.81 10.11 -8.16
N GLU A 92 6.81 10.01 -9.04
CA GLU A 92 7.91 10.99 -9.12
C GLU A 92 7.39 12.40 -9.41
N GLN A 93 6.39 12.53 -10.29
CA GLN A 93 5.73 13.81 -10.53
C GLN A 93 5.00 14.29 -9.27
N ALA A 94 4.27 13.43 -8.56
CA ALA A 94 3.60 13.78 -7.30
C ALA A 94 4.61 14.32 -6.26
N ILE A 95 5.74 13.65 -6.11
CA ILE A 95 6.84 14.02 -5.21
C ILE A 95 7.52 15.33 -5.66
N THR A 96 7.71 15.53 -6.95
CA THR A 96 8.25 16.78 -7.48
C THR A 96 7.36 17.98 -7.14
N ILE A 97 6.04 17.81 -7.24
CA ILE A 97 5.04 18.85 -6.90
C ILE A 97 4.97 19.04 -5.38
N LYS A 98 4.96 17.93 -4.61
CA LYS A 98 4.84 17.92 -3.16
C LYS A 98 5.90 17.00 -2.55
N PRO A 99 7.11 17.52 -2.23
CA PRO A 99 8.22 16.71 -1.71
C PRO A 99 7.94 16.01 -0.35
N ASP A 100 7.03 16.57 0.45
CA ASP A 100 6.59 16.04 1.75
C ASP A 100 5.35 15.12 1.64
N PHE A 101 5.18 14.44 0.51
CA PHE A 101 4.06 13.52 0.30
C PHE A 101 4.47 12.09 0.67
N ALA A 102 4.39 11.73 1.96
CA ALA A 102 4.80 10.43 2.49
C ALA A 102 4.15 9.25 1.75
N ASP A 103 2.84 9.33 1.45
CA ASP A 103 2.14 8.24 0.75
C ASP A 103 2.67 8.04 -0.68
N ALA A 104 3.05 9.12 -1.38
CA ALA A 104 3.63 9.01 -2.72
C ALA A 104 5.01 8.35 -2.68
N HIS A 105 5.85 8.69 -1.69
CA HIS A 105 7.13 8.02 -1.47
C HIS A 105 6.94 6.53 -1.15
N ASN A 106 6.00 6.19 -0.26
CA ASN A 106 5.70 4.79 0.07
C ASN A 106 5.20 4.01 -1.16
N ASN A 107 4.26 4.57 -1.93
CA ASN A 107 3.72 3.94 -3.13
C ASN A 107 4.79 3.77 -4.23
N LEU A 108 5.71 4.74 -4.37
CA LEU A 108 6.87 4.62 -5.23
C LEU A 108 7.75 3.44 -4.80
N GLY A 109 8.04 3.33 -3.50
CA GLY A 109 8.80 2.21 -2.94
C GLY A 109 8.16 0.85 -3.25
N ILE A 110 6.84 0.71 -3.06
CA ILE A 110 6.09 -0.51 -3.39
C ILE A 110 6.24 -0.85 -4.89
N THR A 111 6.16 0.16 -5.75
CA THR A 111 6.26 -0.04 -7.20
C THR A 111 7.67 -0.43 -7.63
N LEU A 112 8.70 0.23 -7.06
CA LEU A 112 10.10 -0.08 -7.31
C LEU A 112 10.46 -1.49 -6.83
N LYS A 113 9.95 -1.91 -5.65
CA LYS A 113 10.10 -3.28 -5.15
C LYS A 113 9.53 -4.29 -6.14
N LYS A 114 8.32 -4.06 -6.68
CA LYS A 114 7.71 -4.92 -7.73
C LYS A 114 8.53 -4.98 -9.01
N LEU A 115 9.30 -3.93 -9.34
CA LEU A 115 10.24 -3.90 -10.46
C LEU A 115 11.59 -4.54 -10.13
N GLY A 116 11.79 -5.08 -8.90
CA GLY A 116 13.06 -5.65 -8.46
C GLY A 116 14.13 -4.60 -8.12
N GLN A 117 13.79 -3.31 -8.09
CA GLN A 117 14.70 -2.21 -7.80
C GLN A 117 14.78 -1.95 -6.29
N LEU A 118 15.28 -2.94 -5.54
CA LEU A 118 15.21 -2.97 -4.07
C LEU A 118 15.91 -1.79 -3.40
N ASP A 119 17.12 -1.42 -3.83
CA ASP A 119 17.84 -0.28 -3.25
C ASP A 119 17.11 1.05 -3.43
N ALA A 120 16.45 1.25 -4.57
CA ALA A 120 15.64 2.43 -4.83
C ALA A 120 14.34 2.41 -4.01
N ALA A 121 13.75 1.23 -3.81
CA ALA A 121 12.57 1.05 -2.95
C ALA A 121 12.89 1.41 -1.49
N VAL A 122 14.01 0.93 -0.96
CA VAL A 122 14.50 1.27 0.40
C VAL A 122 14.60 2.79 0.57
N LYS A 123 15.28 3.48 -0.35
CA LYS A 123 15.41 4.95 -0.30
C LYS A 123 14.04 5.65 -0.30
N SER A 124 13.10 5.15 -1.09
CA SER A 124 11.76 5.73 -1.16
C SER A 124 10.99 5.54 0.15
N TYR A 125 11.08 4.38 0.78
CA TYR A 125 10.48 4.14 2.10
C TYR A 125 11.14 4.96 3.20
N GLU A 126 12.47 5.10 3.19
CA GLU A 126 13.18 5.96 4.13
C GLU A 126 12.73 7.43 4.03
N GLN A 127 12.50 7.94 2.81
CA GLN A 127 11.94 9.28 2.63
C GLN A 127 10.50 9.38 3.16
N ALA A 128 9.65 8.37 2.92
CA ALA A 128 8.32 8.33 3.49
C ALA A 128 8.34 8.39 5.03
N LEU A 129 9.25 7.64 5.66
CA LEU A 129 9.42 7.57 7.11
C LEU A 129 10.10 8.81 7.71
N ALA A 130 10.94 9.51 6.95
CA ALA A 130 11.49 10.80 7.37
C ALA A 130 10.40 11.88 7.44
N ILE A 131 9.38 11.80 6.56
CA ILE A 131 8.23 12.70 6.55
C ILE A 131 7.19 12.28 7.62
N LYS A 132 6.92 10.98 7.73
CA LYS A 132 5.92 10.40 8.65
C LYS A 132 6.55 9.27 9.48
N PRO A 133 7.22 9.59 10.61
CA PRO A 133 7.91 8.59 11.42
C PRO A 133 7.01 7.52 12.05
N ASP A 134 5.74 7.82 12.29
CA ASP A 134 4.70 6.95 12.86
C ASP A 134 3.88 6.18 11.79
N TYR A 135 4.50 5.90 10.64
CA TYR A 135 3.87 5.18 9.54
C TYR A 135 4.15 3.68 9.66
N ALA A 136 3.30 2.93 10.38
CA ALA A 136 3.47 1.49 10.61
C ALA A 136 3.62 0.69 9.30
N GLU A 137 2.76 0.96 8.30
CA GLU A 137 2.84 0.31 6.98
C GLU A 137 4.18 0.64 6.28
N GLY A 138 4.65 1.87 6.37
CA GLY A 138 5.94 2.29 5.80
C GLY A 138 7.11 1.53 6.43
N HIS A 139 7.11 1.33 7.75
CA HIS A 139 8.10 0.52 8.44
C HIS A 139 8.04 -0.95 8.04
N ASN A 140 6.83 -1.54 7.92
CA ASN A 140 6.66 -2.91 7.44
C ASN A 140 7.17 -3.06 5.99
N ASN A 141 6.86 -2.12 5.11
CA ASN A 141 7.31 -2.14 3.71
C ASN A 141 8.83 -2.01 3.59
N LEU A 142 9.45 -1.13 4.39
CA LEU A 142 10.91 -1.01 4.47
C LEU A 142 11.52 -2.32 4.99
N GLY A 143 10.95 -2.91 6.04
CA GLY A 143 11.39 -4.20 6.57
C GLY A 143 11.36 -5.30 5.51
N ASN A 144 10.28 -5.38 4.73
CA ASN A 144 10.17 -6.34 3.62
C ASN A 144 11.22 -6.12 2.52
N ALA A 145 11.54 -4.87 2.18
CA ALA A 145 12.56 -4.58 1.18
C ALA A 145 13.99 -4.92 1.69
N LEU A 146 14.26 -4.66 2.96
CA LEU A 146 15.53 -5.02 3.62
C LEU A 146 15.67 -6.54 3.77
N TYR A 147 14.58 -7.25 4.09
CA TYR A 147 14.53 -8.70 4.12
C TYR A 147 14.88 -9.29 2.75
N ASP A 148 14.26 -8.81 1.68
CA ASP A 148 14.55 -9.24 0.30
C ASP A 148 16.02 -8.95 -0.12
N LEU A 149 16.67 -7.95 0.48
CA LEU A 149 18.09 -7.66 0.32
C LEU A 149 19.01 -8.52 1.22
N GLY A 150 18.45 -9.42 2.05
CA GLY A 150 19.19 -10.22 3.01
C GLY A 150 19.71 -9.43 4.23
N GLN A 151 19.25 -8.21 4.43
CA GLN A 151 19.64 -7.35 5.56
C GLN A 151 18.73 -7.63 6.77
N LEU A 152 18.80 -8.87 7.29
CA LEU A 152 17.85 -9.41 8.26
C LEU A 152 17.76 -8.61 9.57
N ASP A 153 18.88 -8.23 10.16
CA ASP A 153 18.90 -7.44 11.41
C ASP A 153 18.24 -6.05 11.24
N ALA A 154 18.38 -5.45 10.07
CA ALA A 154 17.75 -4.18 9.76
C ALA A 154 16.24 -4.35 9.53
N ALA A 155 15.85 -5.44 8.87
CA ALA A 155 14.45 -5.81 8.67
C ALA A 155 13.73 -6.02 10.00
N VAL A 156 14.31 -6.79 10.93
CA VAL A 156 13.78 -7.01 12.29
C VAL A 156 13.47 -5.67 12.97
N LYS A 157 14.45 -4.75 13.00
CA LYS A 157 14.25 -3.41 13.60
C LYS A 157 13.10 -2.61 12.96
N CYS A 158 12.90 -2.77 11.66
CA CYS A 158 11.79 -2.11 10.96
C CYS A 158 10.44 -2.72 11.34
N PHE A 159 10.34 -4.05 11.40
CA PHE A 159 9.11 -4.73 11.83
C PHE A 159 8.79 -4.43 13.30
N GLU A 160 9.77 -4.41 14.19
CA GLU A 160 9.60 -4.01 15.59
C GLU A 160 9.05 -2.57 15.71
N LYS A 161 9.54 -1.62 14.89
CA LYS A 161 9.00 -0.26 14.84
C LYS A 161 7.56 -0.24 14.33
N ALA A 162 7.24 -1.02 13.29
CA ALA A 162 5.87 -1.15 12.80
C ALA A 162 4.93 -1.64 13.91
N LEU A 163 5.37 -2.65 14.68
CA LEU A 163 4.60 -3.24 15.78
C LEU A 163 4.54 -2.34 17.02
N ALA A 164 5.52 -1.50 17.26
CA ALA A 164 5.48 -0.49 18.32
C ALA A 164 4.41 0.59 18.02
N ILE A 165 4.18 0.90 16.74
CA ILE A 165 3.15 1.84 16.29
C ILE A 165 1.78 1.17 16.23
N ASN A 166 1.70 -0.03 15.66
CA ASN A 166 0.47 -0.82 15.54
C ASN A 166 0.69 -2.25 16.06
N PRO A 167 0.43 -2.51 17.35
CA PRO A 167 0.63 -3.84 17.96
C PRO A 167 -0.24 -4.95 17.38
N ASP A 168 -1.34 -4.62 16.73
CA ASP A 168 -2.28 -5.58 16.13
C ASP A 168 -2.08 -5.71 14.60
N TYR A 169 -0.86 -5.47 14.10
CA TYR A 169 -0.51 -5.63 12.69
C TYR A 169 -0.07 -7.08 12.41
N ALA A 170 -1.03 -7.98 12.09
CA ALA A 170 -0.79 -9.40 11.88
C ALA A 170 0.31 -9.68 10.84
N GLU A 171 0.30 -8.97 9.69
CA GLU A 171 1.31 -9.12 8.65
C GLU A 171 2.73 -8.77 9.16
N ALA A 172 2.88 -7.70 9.95
CA ALA A 172 4.17 -7.32 10.50
C ALA A 172 4.69 -8.35 11.51
N HIS A 173 3.82 -8.98 12.31
CA HIS A 173 4.19 -10.11 13.17
C HIS A 173 4.68 -11.31 12.35
N ASN A 174 3.96 -11.70 11.29
CA ASN A 174 4.39 -12.78 10.40
C ASN A 174 5.75 -12.47 9.75
N ASN A 175 5.94 -11.26 9.24
CA ASN A 175 7.18 -10.84 8.59
C ASN A 175 8.36 -10.79 9.58
N LEU A 176 8.14 -10.34 10.82
CA LEU A 176 9.12 -10.41 11.89
C LEU A 176 9.50 -11.87 12.19
N GLY A 177 8.50 -12.75 12.28
CA GLY A 177 8.70 -14.18 12.43
C GLY A 177 9.58 -14.76 11.33
N ASN A 178 9.34 -14.40 10.06
CA ASN A 178 10.16 -14.85 8.94
C ASN A 178 11.62 -14.40 9.08
N ALA A 179 11.85 -13.14 9.41
CA ALA A 179 13.20 -12.60 9.59
C ALA A 179 13.94 -13.26 10.79
N LEU A 180 13.25 -13.49 11.89
CA LEU A 180 13.79 -14.20 13.06
C LEU A 180 14.07 -15.67 12.77
N ASN A 181 13.21 -16.34 12.02
CA ASN A 181 13.41 -17.72 11.58
C ASN A 181 14.69 -17.86 10.73
N ASP A 182 14.92 -16.95 9.78
CA ASP A 182 16.12 -16.95 8.94
C ASP A 182 17.40 -16.59 9.74
N LEU A 183 17.25 -15.88 10.86
CA LEU A 183 18.32 -15.66 11.85
C LEU A 183 18.49 -16.82 12.84
N VAL A 184 17.73 -17.94 12.66
CA VAL A 184 17.74 -19.13 13.53
C VAL A 184 17.28 -18.81 14.96
N GLN A 185 16.49 -17.76 15.15
CA GLN A 185 15.87 -17.37 16.41
C GLN A 185 14.45 -17.99 16.49
N LEU A 186 14.40 -19.33 16.50
CA LEU A 186 13.15 -20.07 16.26
C LEU A 186 12.09 -19.86 17.35
N ASP A 187 12.48 -19.77 18.64
CA ASP A 187 11.53 -19.57 19.75
C ASP A 187 10.83 -18.19 19.66
N GLU A 188 11.56 -17.17 19.24
CA GLU A 188 11.02 -15.83 19.01
C GLU A 188 10.14 -15.78 17.75
N ALA A 189 10.54 -16.49 16.68
CA ALA A 189 9.76 -16.61 15.47
C ALA A 189 8.40 -17.26 15.74
N VAL A 190 8.36 -18.36 16.51
CA VAL A 190 7.12 -19.03 16.93
C VAL A 190 6.17 -18.05 17.62
N LYS A 191 6.66 -17.27 18.60
CA LYS A 191 5.84 -16.27 19.32
C LYS A 191 5.24 -15.23 18.36
N CYS A 192 6.01 -14.81 17.35
CA CYS A 192 5.54 -13.85 16.36
C CYS A 192 4.43 -14.44 15.49
N TYR A 193 4.56 -15.68 15.00
CA TYR A 193 3.53 -16.36 14.24
C TYR A 193 2.27 -16.61 15.06
N GLU A 194 2.41 -17.06 16.31
CA GLU A 194 1.27 -17.23 17.23
C GLU A 194 0.52 -15.92 17.47
N LYS A 195 1.24 -14.80 17.58
CA LYS A 195 0.63 -13.49 17.71
C LYS A 195 -0.11 -13.09 16.42
N ALA A 196 0.48 -13.31 15.24
CA ALA A 196 -0.18 -13.08 13.95
C ALA A 196 -1.50 -13.85 13.83
N ILE A 197 -1.50 -15.13 14.20
CA ILE A 197 -2.67 -16.02 14.20
C ILE A 197 -3.71 -15.57 15.25
N THR A 198 -3.26 -15.12 16.42
CA THR A 198 -4.18 -14.59 17.45
C THR A 198 -4.93 -13.36 16.95
N ILE A 199 -4.27 -12.47 16.16
CA ILE A 199 -4.87 -11.28 15.58
C ILE A 199 -5.76 -11.65 14.40
N GLN A 200 -5.28 -12.55 13.54
CA GLN A 200 -5.98 -13.00 12.33
C GLN A 200 -6.01 -14.54 12.30
N PRO A 201 -7.06 -15.17 12.84
CA PRO A 201 -7.12 -16.65 12.98
C PRO A 201 -7.11 -17.43 11.67
N ASP A 202 -7.49 -16.82 10.56
CA ASP A 202 -7.51 -17.39 9.21
C ASP A 202 -6.26 -17.07 8.38
N TYR A 203 -5.17 -16.62 9.02
CA TYR A 203 -3.93 -16.26 8.33
C TYR A 203 -3.13 -17.51 7.95
N ALA A 204 -3.48 -18.13 6.82
CA ALA A 204 -2.92 -19.40 6.36
C ALA A 204 -1.37 -19.41 6.27
N GLU A 205 -0.76 -18.29 5.83
CA GLU A 205 0.70 -18.18 5.76
C GLU A 205 1.36 -18.28 7.15
N ALA A 206 0.79 -17.59 8.15
CA ALA A 206 1.31 -17.62 9.51
C ALA A 206 1.19 -19.03 10.14
N HIS A 207 0.08 -19.74 9.87
CA HIS A 207 -0.08 -21.13 10.29
C HIS A 207 0.99 -22.05 9.67
N ASN A 208 1.23 -21.90 8.37
CA ASN A 208 2.26 -22.68 7.68
C ASN A 208 3.66 -22.37 8.22
N ASN A 209 3.99 -21.10 8.42
CA ASN A 209 5.28 -20.67 8.95
C ASN A 209 5.49 -21.16 10.39
N LEU A 210 4.44 -21.09 11.23
CA LEU A 210 4.45 -21.65 12.60
C LEU A 210 4.73 -23.15 12.58
N GLY A 211 4.02 -23.91 11.72
CA GLY A 211 4.22 -25.35 11.60
C GLY A 211 5.65 -25.69 11.23
N ASN A 212 6.24 -24.98 10.28
CA ASN A 212 7.63 -25.18 9.85
C ASN A 212 8.61 -24.85 11.00
N ALA A 213 8.46 -23.73 11.68
CA ALA A 213 9.32 -23.34 12.80
C ALA A 213 9.25 -24.34 13.97
N LEU A 214 8.06 -24.85 14.30
CA LEU A 214 7.87 -25.89 15.31
C LEU A 214 8.51 -27.22 14.93
N ASN A 215 8.44 -27.58 13.65
CA ASN A 215 9.13 -28.77 13.12
C ASN A 215 10.65 -28.63 13.27
N ASP A 216 11.22 -27.47 12.96
CA ASP A 216 12.66 -27.21 13.10
C ASP A 216 13.11 -27.19 14.57
N LEU A 217 12.23 -26.86 15.50
CA LEU A 217 12.41 -27.02 16.95
C LEU A 217 12.23 -28.47 17.45
N GLY A 218 11.83 -29.40 16.58
CA GLY A 218 11.54 -30.79 16.94
C GLY A 218 10.19 -30.98 17.69
N GLN A 219 9.31 -29.97 17.66
CA GLN A 219 7.99 -29.98 18.31
C GLN A 219 6.91 -30.54 17.36
N LEU A 220 7.05 -31.81 16.95
CA LEU A 220 6.27 -32.42 15.87
C LEU A 220 4.76 -32.44 16.13
N ASP A 221 4.30 -32.72 17.35
CA ASP A 221 2.86 -32.76 17.68
C ASP A 221 2.20 -31.38 17.58
N ALA A 222 2.94 -30.32 17.96
CA ALA A 222 2.48 -28.93 17.80
C ALA A 222 2.51 -28.48 16.36
N SER A 223 3.54 -28.90 15.60
CA SER A 223 3.67 -28.62 14.16
C SER A 223 2.45 -29.15 13.39
N ILE A 224 2.06 -30.42 13.62
CA ILE A 224 0.91 -31.05 12.94
C ILE A 224 -0.36 -30.24 13.18
N LYS A 225 -0.62 -29.79 14.42
CA LYS A 225 -1.81 -28.98 14.76
C LYS A 225 -1.85 -27.61 14.07
N SER A 226 -0.70 -27.09 13.67
CA SER A 226 -0.63 -25.79 12.98
C SER A 226 -1.01 -25.90 11.50
N PHE A 227 -0.99 -27.12 10.94
CA PHE A 227 -1.38 -27.38 9.54
C PHE A 227 -2.84 -27.84 9.40
N GLU A 228 -3.54 -28.16 10.49
CA GLU A 228 -4.96 -28.55 10.52
C GLU A 228 -5.87 -27.33 10.60
#